data_41980fa45ba00a665f6b769ce1a77ee2
#
_entry.id   41980fa45ba00a665f6b769ce1a77ee2
#
_cell.length_a   1.000
_cell.length_b   1.000
_cell.length_c   1.000
_cell.angle_alpha   90.00
_cell.angle_beta   90.00
_cell.angle_gamma   90.00
#
_symmetry.space_group_name_H-M   'P 1'
#
loop_
_entity.id
_entity.type
_entity.pdbx_description
1 polymer ?
#
loop_
_entity_poly.entity_id
_entity_poly.type
_entity_poly.pdbx_seq_one_letter_code
_entity_poly.pdbx_strand_id
1 'polypeptide(L)'
;MVYKKDLVKKLSKFKKSLFAVSIDAVGNKNDYIRYGSKWENILANLEKYREDVKKYSNVRLQVRVTLTPLNIYHYDETVQFFKDIEVEAIGLWCDDEPWNDVRYLPLDIKQKIINKWRKVKDDDWQKQIDIFAKWIMSEPTNYIKQQNAFITFNRRMDNIRKENFKTVFPEYAELFEN
;
A
#
# COMPACT_ATOMS: atom_id res chain seq x y z
N MET A 1 -14.18 2.02 1.46
CA MET A 1 -14.45 3.49 1.37
C MET A 1 -15.88 3.72 0.87
N VAL A 2 -16.66 4.61 1.51
CA VAL A 2 -18.04 4.96 1.13
C VAL A 2 -18.07 6.42 0.70
N TYR A 3 -18.69 6.72 -0.44
CA TYR A 3 -18.84 8.09 -0.92
C TYR A 3 -19.88 8.85 -0.10
N LYS A 4 -19.53 10.08 0.34
CA LYS A 4 -20.41 11.02 1.06
C LYS A 4 -20.52 12.31 0.26
N LYS A 5 -21.66 12.52 -0.39
CA LYS A 5 -21.95 13.58 -1.38
C LYS A 5 -21.47 14.98 -0.97
N ASP A 6 -21.63 15.39 0.28
CA ASP A 6 -21.31 16.76 0.71
C ASP A 6 -19.97 16.89 1.43
N LEU A 7 -19.18 15.82 1.50
CA LEU A 7 -17.93 15.84 2.29
C LEU A 7 -16.95 16.87 1.76
N VAL A 8 -16.65 16.84 0.48
CA VAL A 8 -15.68 17.76 -0.14
C VAL A 8 -16.16 19.22 -0.05
N LYS A 9 -17.47 19.48 -0.23
CA LYS A 9 -18.07 20.80 -0.03
C LYS A 9 -17.92 21.28 1.42
N LYS A 10 -18.02 20.40 2.41
CA LYS A 10 -17.76 20.76 3.80
C LYS A 10 -16.31 21.08 4.04
N LEU A 11 -15.38 20.29 3.47
CA LEU A 11 -13.95 20.51 3.55
C LEU A 11 -13.51 21.81 2.88
N SER A 12 -14.18 22.23 1.81
CA SER A 12 -13.85 23.48 1.10
C SER A 12 -14.12 24.77 1.91
N LYS A 13 -14.81 24.66 3.04
CA LYS A 13 -15.03 25.81 3.96
C LYS A 13 -13.78 26.16 4.77
N PHE A 14 -12.76 25.29 4.82
CA PHE A 14 -11.51 25.57 5.50
C PHE A 14 -10.51 26.23 4.55
N LYS A 15 -9.56 26.98 5.09
CA LYS A 15 -8.54 27.69 4.28
C LYS A 15 -7.74 26.74 3.38
N LYS A 16 -7.37 25.57 3.89
CA LYS A 16 -6.75 24.46 3.16
C LYS A 16 -7.22 23.14 3.77
N SER A 17 -7.51 22.15 2.95
CA SER A 17 -7.93 20.84 3.39
C SER A 17 -7.19 19.75 2.62
N LEU A 18 -6.72 18.75 3.35
CA LEU A 18 -6.23 17.51 2.80
C LEU A 18 -7.24 16.40 3.09
N PHE A 19 -7.85 15.86 2.04
CA PHE A 19 -8.71 14.70 2.11
C PHE A 19 -7.90 13.45 1.80
N ALA A 20 -7.44 12.77 2.85
CA ALA A 20 -6.66 11.55 2.72
C ALA A 20 -7.57 10.32 2.80
N VAL A 21 -7.36 9.38 1.88
CA VAL A 21 -8.02 8.07 1.86
C VAL A 21 -6.97 6.97 1.93
N SER A 22 -7.23 5.93 2.72
CA SER A 22 -6.33 4.79 2.85
C SER A 22 -6.68 3.72 1.82
N ILE A 23 -5.75 3.45 0.90
CA ILE A 23 -5.83 2.39 -0.10
C ILE A 23 -4.43 1.77 -0.17
N ASP A 24 -4.33 0.45 0.05
CA ASP A 24 -3.02 -0.19 0.24
C ASP A 24 -2.45 -0.85 -1.02
N ALA A 25 -3.28 -1.12 -2.04
CA ALA A 25 -2.88 -1.67 -3.32
C ALA A 25 -3.95 -1.43 -4.38
N VAL A 26 -3.74 -1.96 -5.59
CA VAL A 26 -4.67 -1.90 -6.72
C VAL A 26 -5.26 -3.29 -6.99
N GLY A 27 -6.53 -3.35 -7.40
CA GLY A 27 -7.19 -4.58 -7.83
C GLY A 27 -7.38 -5.60 -6.71
N ASN A 28 -7.25 -6.88 -7.08
CA ASN A 28 -7.41 -8.01 -6.17
C ASN A 28 -6.44 -8.01 -4.98
N LYS A 29 -5.26 -7.39 -5.13
CA LYS A 29 -4.30 -7.23 -4.03
C LYS A 29 -4.90 -6.37 -2.91
N ASN A 30 -5.59 -5.27 -3.28
CA ASN A 30 -6.27 -4.45 -2.28
C ASN A 30 -7.42 -5.21 -1.61
N ASP A 31 -8.16 -6.01 -2.37
CA ASP A 31 -9.28 -6.80 -1.83
C ASP A 31 -8.80 -7.88 -0.87
N TYR A 32 -7.65 -8.51 -1.15
CA TYR A 32 -7.01 -9.43 -0.21
C TYR A 32 -6.53 -8.72 1.06
N ILE A 33 -5.80 -7.60 0.94
CA ILE A 33 -5.27 -6.84 2.09
C ILE A 33 -6.42 -6.33 2.96
N ARG A 34 -7.46 -5.78 2.33
CA ARG A 34 -8.64 -5.22 2.98
C ARG A 34 -9.85 -6.15 2.82
N TYR A 35 -9.77 -7.31 3.46
CA TYR A 35 -10.80 -8.34 3.40
C TYR A 35 -12.20 -7.78 3.54
N GLY A 36 -13.10 -8.20 2.63
CA GLY A 36 -14.47 -7.69 2.54
C GLY A 36 -14.63 -6.40 1.74
N SER A 37 -13.53 -5.81 1.24
CA SER A 37 -13.62 -4.73 0.24
C SER A 37 -13.86 -5.28 -1.16
N LYS A 38 -14.26 -4.40 -2.07
CA LYS A 38 -14.38 -4.65 -3.51
C LYS A 38 -13.71 -3.51 -4.24
N TRP A 39 -12.65 -3.80 -4.97
CA TRP A 39 -11.85 -2.79 -5.66
C TRP A 39 -12.69 -1.88 -6.56
N GLU A 40 -13.61 -2.45 -7.32
CA GLU A 40 -14.48 -1.70 -8.23
C GLU A 40 -15.29 -0.63 -7.48
N ASN A 41 -15.78 -0.95 -6.27
CA ASN A 41 -16.53 -0.01 -5.44
C ASN A 41 -15.61 1.07 -4.85
N ILE A 42 -14.37 0.71 -4.51
CA ILE A 42 -13.39 1.67 -4.01
C ILE A 42 -13.04 2.65 -5.12
N LEU A 43 -12.72 2.15 -6.30
CA LEU A 43 -12.37 2.96 -7.46
C LEU A 43 -13.52 3.89 -7.87
N ALA A 44 -14.74 3.36 -8.00
CA ALA A 44 -15.92 4.16 -8.32
C ALA A 44 -16.19 5.28 -7.31
N ASN A 45 -15.93 5.05 -6.03
CA ASN A 45 -16.08 6.09 -5.00
C ASN A 45 -14.91 7.08 -5.02
N LEU A 46 -13.70 6.64 -5.31
CA LEU A 46 -12.53 7.50 -5.47
C LEU A 46 -12.73 8.48 -6.64
N GLU A 47 -13.23 7.98 -7.78
CA GLU A 47 -13.55 8.79 -8.96
C GLU A 47 -14.54 9.92 -8.61
N LYS A 48 -15.61 9.62 -7.87
CA LYS A 48 -16.57 10.64 -7.42
C LYS A 48 -15.90 11.70 -6.55
N TYR A 49 -15.02 11.30 -5.63
CA TYR A 49 -14.27 12.24 -4.81
C TYR A 49 -13.29 13.07 -5.61
N ARG A 50 -12.63 12.47 -6.60
CA ARG A 50 -11.73 13.16 -7.53
C ARG A 50 -12.46 14.27 -8.29
N GLU A 51 -13.63 13.96 -8.85
CA GLU A 51 -14.47 14.94 -9.53
C GLU A 51 -14.99 16.04 -8.60
N ASP A 52 -15.31 15.69 -7.35
CA ASP A 52 -15.74 16.70 -6.38
C ASP A 52 -14.59 17.64 -5.95
N VAL A 53 -13.38 17.10 -5.77
CA VAL A 53 -12.21 17.90 -5.38
C VAL A 53 -11.80 18.89 -6.46
N LYS A 54 -11.93 18.57 -7.74
CA LYS A 54 -11.66 19.47 -8.88
C LYS A 54 -12.45 20.80 -8.81
N LYS A 55 -13.58 20.80 -8.10
CA LYS A 55 -14.43 22.01 -7.92
C LYS A 55 -13.87 23.01 -6.92
N TYR A 56 -12.82 22.65 -6.16
CA TYR A 56 -12.32 23.44 -5.04
C TYR A 56 -10.79 23.47 -5.01
N SER A 57 -10.20 24.63 -5.25
CA SER A 57 -8.73 24.81 -5.29
C SER A 57 -8.03 24.65 -3.93
N ASN A 58 -8.80 24.71 -2.83
CA ASN A 58 -8.29 24.62 -1.46
C ASN A 58 -8.45 23.22 -0.84
N VAL A 59 -8.96 22.23 -1.59
CA VAL A 59 -9.07 20.83 -1.15
C VAL A 59 -8.18 19.96 -2.02
N ARG A 60 -7.32 19.15 -1.40
CA ARG A 60 -6.48 18.17 -2.07
C ARG A 60 -6.91 16.76 -1.69
N LEU A 61 -7.00 15.87 -2.68
CA LEU A 61 -7.20 14.43 -2.48
C LEU A 61 -5.84 13.73 -2.48
N GLN A 62 -5.62 12.85 -1.52
CA GLN A 62 -4.39 12.08 -1.41
C GLN A 62 -4.71 10.64 -1.00
N VAL A 63 -4.06 9.67 -1.63
CA VAL A 63 -4.06 8.28 -1.20
C VAL A 63 -2.89 8.04 -0.25
N ARG A 64 -3.17 7.39 0.87
CA ARG A 64 -2.16 6.92 1.83
C ARG A 64 -2.07 5.41 1.76
N VAL A 65 -0.87 4.92 1.48
CA VAL A 65 -0.54 3.50 1.37
C VAL A 65 0.27 3.11 2.60
N THR A 66 -0.28 2.31 3.49
CA THR A 66 0.49 1.74 4.60
C THR A 66 1.36 0.62 4.05
N LEU A 67 2.69 0.82 4.07
CA LEU A 67 3.65 -0.12 3.51
C LEU A 67 3.84 -1.32 4.43
N THR A 68 3.42 -2.47 3.97
CA THR A 68 3.51 -3.75 4.65
C THR A 68 4.14 -4.80 3.72
N PRO A 69 4.55 -5.98 4.22
CA PRO A 69 5.00 -7.06 3.35
C PRO A 69 4.03 -7.42 2.22
N LEU A 70 2.72 -7.23 2.42
CA LEU A 70 1.69 -7.55 1.42
C LEU A 70 1.69 -6.65 0.20
N ASN A 71 2.10 -5.38 0.32
CA ASN A 71 2.00 -4.42 -0.78
C ASN A 71 3.33 -3.81 -1.22
N ILE A 72 4.38 -3.96 -0.43
CA ILE A 72 5.67 -3.32 -0.69
C ILE A 72 6.26 -3.69 -2.06
N TYR A 73 6.10 -4.95 -2.49
CA TYR A 73 6.61 -5.40 -3.79
C TYR A 73 5.91 -4.70 -4.98
N HIS A 74 4.64 -4.32 -4.81
CA HIS A 74 3.79 -3.67 -5.81
C HIS A 74 3.54 -2.18 -5.55
N TYR A 75 4.30 -1.58 -4.65
CA TYR A 75 4.10 -0.18 -4.29
C TYR A 75 4.37 0.78 -5.46
N ASP A 76 5.39 0.50 -6.27
CA ASP A 76 5.68 1.23 -7.51
C ASP A 76 4.50 1.21 -8.49
N GLU A 77 3.87 0.06 -8.70
CA GLU A 77 2.68 -0.09 -9.54
C GLU A 77 1.49 0.69 -8.97
N THR A 78 1.34 0.65 -7.65
CA THR A 78 0.28 1.38 -6.93
C THR A 78 0.45 2.89 -7.10
N VAL A 79 1.67 3.41 -6.92
CA VAL A 79 1.96 4.84 -7.11
C VAL A 79 1.73 5.25 -8.56
N GLN A 80 2.19 4.44 -9.52
CA GLN A 80 1.98 4.73 -10.94
C GLN A 80 0.49 4.76 -11.30
N PHE A 81 -0.30 3.79 -10.83
CA PHE A 81 -1.74 3.78 -11.05
C PHE A 81 -2.42 5.07 -10.58
N PHE A 82 -2.11 5.54 -9.36
CA PHE A 82 -2.71 6.77 -8.84
C PHE A 82 -2.20 8.01 -9.56
N LYS A 83 -0.94 8.03 -10.00
CA LYS A 83 -0.38 9.10 -10.84
C LYS A 83 -1.12 9.20 -12.17
N ASP A 84 -1.41 8.08 -12.83
CA ASP A 84 -2.14 8.04 -14.11
C ASP A 84 -3.57 8.60 -14.01
N ILE A 85 -4.18 8.50 -12.83
CA ILE A 85 -5.49 9.11 -12.56
C ILE A 85 -5.38 10.46 -11.82
N GLU A 86 -4.22 11.11 -11.82
CA GLU A 86 -3.98 12.44 -11.23
C GLU A 86 -4.30 12.52 -9.72
N VAL A 87 -4.03 11.44 -8.97
CA VAL A 87 -4.15 11.41 -7.51
C VAL A 87 -2.79 11.15 -6.90
N GLU A 88 -2.37 12.00 -5.98
CA GLU A 88 -1.14 11.80 -5.23
C GLU A 88 -1.26 10.57 -4.32
N ALA A 89 -0.29 9.66 -4.38
CA ALA A 89 -0.17 8.54 -3.46
C ALA A 89 1.15 8.60 -2.69
N ILE A 90 1.07 8.46 -1.37
CA ILE A 90 2.25 8.43 -0.50
C ILE A 90 2.29 7.18 0.35
N GLY A 91 3.50 6.60 0.49
CA GLY A 91 3.78 5.47 1.37
C GLY A 91 4.00 5.94 2.81
N LEU A 92 3.45 5.18 3.74
CA LEU A 92 3.67 5.35 5.18
C LEU A 92 4.30 4.07 5.73
N TRP A 93 5.30 4.21 6.58
CA TRP A 93 5.93 3.09 7.26
C TRP A 93 4.92 2.39 8.19
N CYS A 94 5.04 1.07 8.30
CA CYS A 94 4.33 0.29 9.30
C CYS A 94 5.36 -0.56 10.03
N ASP A 95 5.49 -0.35 11.32
CA ASP A 95 6.38 -1.07 12.23
C ASP A 95 5.68 -1.47 13.53
N ASP A 96 4.35 -1.42 13.55
CA ASP A 96 3.54 -1.71 14.73
C ASP A 96 3.61 -3.19 15.12
N GLU A 97 3.51 -4.09 14.12
CA GLU A 97 3.43 -5.53 14.34
C GLU A 97 4.37 -6.28 13.39
N PRO A 98 5.05 -7.35 13.84
CA PRO A 98 6.06 -8.04 13.04
C PRO A 98 5.58 -8.59 11.69
N TRP A 99 4.32 -8.97 11.61
CA TRP A 99 3.75 -9.44 10.34
C TRP A 99 3.42 -8.31 9.36
N ASN A 100 3.40 -7.06 9.81
CA ASN A 100 3.20 -5.86 9.00
C ASN A 100 4.50 -5.11 8.71
N ASP A 101 5.58 -5.43 9.38
CA ASP A 101 6.85 -4.74 9.23
C ASP A 101 7.70 -5.40 8.13
N VAL A 102 7.94 -4.69 7.04
CA VAL A 102 8.72 -5.17 5.89
C VAL A 102 10.17 -5.52 6.23
N ARG A 103 10.70 -5.01 7.34
CA ARG A 103 12.06 -5.31 7.79
C ARG A 103 12.24 -6.77 8.18
N TYR A 104 11.15 -7.50 8.50
CA TYR A 104 11.17 -8.94 8.77
C TYR A 104 11.15 -9.82 7.51
N LEU A 105 11.00 -9.25 6.31
CA LEU A 105 11.13 -10.02 5.07
C LEU A 105 12.56 -10.55 4.90
N PRO A 106 12.75 -11.73 4.29
CA PRO A 106 14.05 -12.27 3.93
C PRO A 106 14.87 -11.30 3.08
N LEU A 107 16.19 -11.35 3.23
CA LEU A 107 17.13 -10.42 2.59
C LEU A 107 17.02 -10.43 1.06
N ASP A 108 16.88 -11.62 0.47
CA ASP A 108 16.72 -11.79 -0.98
C ASP A 108 15.43 -11.14 -1.50
N ILE A 109 14.33 -11.22 -0.75
CA ILE A 109 13.07 -10.57 -1.08
C ILE A 109 13.22 -9.05 -0.99
N LYS A 110 13.82 -8.54 0.09
CA LYS A 110 14.11 -7.10 0.23
C LYS A 110 14.93 -6.60 -0.97
N GLN A 111 15.95 -7.36 -1.39
CA GLN A 111 16.80 -7.01 -2.52
C GLN A 111 16.03 -7.04 -3.85
N LYS A 112 15.14 -8.04 -4.05
CA LYS A 112 14.24 -8.10 -5.22
C LYS A 112 13.36 -6.85 -5.31
N ILE A 113 12.77 -6.40 -4.18
CA ILE A 113 11.93 -5.19 -4.10
C ILE A 113 12.73 -3.96 -4.51
N ILE A 114 13.89 -3.73 -3.90
CA ILE A 114 14.73 -2.56 -4.15
C ILE A 114 15.20 -2.55 -5.62
N ASN A 115 15.61 -3.69 -6.15
CA ASN A 115 16.06 -3.81 -7.54
C ASN A 115 14.91 -3.55 -8.54
N LYS A 116 13.67 -3.96 -8.21
CA LYS A 116 12.48 -3.64 -9.00
C LYS A 116 12.24 -2.13 -9.01
N TRP A 117 12.24 -1.48 -7.87
CA TRP A 117 11.98 -0.05 -7.74
C TRP A 117 13.03 0.83 -8.42
N ARG A 118 14.30 0.43 -8.42
CA ARG A 118 15.38 1.14 -9.13
C ARG A 118 15.23 1.15 -10.65
N LYS A 119 14.37 0.31 -11.21
CA LYS A 119 14.07 0.29 -12.65
C LYS A 119 13.01 1.32 -13.06
N VAL A 120 12.27 1.87 -12.12
CA VAL A 120 11.26 2.89 -12.39
C VAL A 120 11.94 4.19 -12.80
N LYS A 121 11.67 4.66 -14.00
CA LYS A 121 12.25 5.89 -14.56
C LYS A 121 11.40 7.11 -14.19
N ASP A 122 11.47 7.52 -12.93
CA ASP A 122 10.79 8.70 -12.41
C ASP A 122 11.70 9.38 -11.39
N ASP A 123 12.05 10.65 -11.62
CA ASP A 123 13.05 11.37 -10.82
C ASP A 123 12.62 11.57 -9.37
N ASP A 124 11.33 11.79 -9.13
CA ASP A 124 10.82 11.97 -7.77
C ASP A 124 10.75 10.64 -7.03
N TRP A 125 10.45 9.56 -7.75
CA TRP A 125 10.54 8.21 -7.24
C TRP A 125 11.98 7.85 -6.86
N GLN A 126 12.94 8.14 -7.74
CA GLN A 126 14.37 7.83 -7.50
C GLN A 126 14.90 8.53 -6.24
N LYS A 127 14.50 9.77 -5.97
CA LYS A 127 14.87 10.49 -4.74
C LYS A 127 14.37 9.80 -3.47
N GLN A 128 13.25 9.10 -3.56
CA GLN A 128 12.63 8.42 -2.42
C GLN A 128 13.19 7.01 -2.21
N ILE A 129 13.63 6.33 -3.27
CA ILE A 129 14.09 4.93 -3.21
C ILE A 129 15.20 4.73 -2.17
N ASP A 130 16.18 5.62 -2.09
CA ASP A 130 17.29 5.43 -1.14
C ASP A 130 16.85 5.50 0.31
N ILE A 131 15.86 6.36 0.61
CA ILE A 131 15.25 6.46 1.94
C ILE A 131 14.51 5.17 2.25
N PHE A 132 13.68 4.69 1.32
CA PHE A 132 12.92 3.45 1.46
C PHE A 132 13.85 2.22 1.56
N ALA A 133 14.86 2.13 0.69
CA ALA A 133 15.82 1.05 0.70
C ALA A 133 16.58 0.97 2.03
N LYS A 134 17.03 2.12 2.56
CA LYS A 134 17.70 2.19 3.87
C LYS A 134 16.79 1.67 4.98
N TRP A 135 15.52 2.03 4.97
CA TRP A 135 14.58 1.55 5.98
C TRP A 135 14.30 0.05 5.84
N ILE A 136 13.96 -0.44 4.64
CA ILE A 136 13.68 -1.86 4.38
C ILE A 136 14.87 -2.73 4.80
N MET A 137 16.11 -2.27 4.58
CA MET A 137 17.33 -3.01 4.91
C MET A 137 17.77 -2.89 6.37
N SER A 138 17.14 -2.01 7.17
CA SER A 138 17.44 -1.93 8.60
C SER A 138 16.96 -3.16 9.34
N GLU A 139 17.66 -3.54 10.41
CA GLU A 139 17.24 -4.65 11.26
C GLU A 139 16.18 -4.21 12.26
N PRO A 140 15.06 -4.91 12.34
CA PRO A 140 14.06 -4.65 13.38
C PRO A 140 14.49 -5.27 14.72
N THR A 141 13.98 -4.72 15.80
CA THR A 141 14.18 -5.28 17.13
C THR A 141 13.63 -6.71 17.22
N ASN A 142 14.37 -7.65 17.81
CA ASN A 142 13.99 -9.07 17.93
C ASN A 142 13.78 -9.82 16.60
N TYR A 143 14.53 -9.47 15.57
CA TYR A 143 14.44 -10.05 14.23
C TYR A 143 14.35 -11.58 14.23
N ILE A 144 15.28 -12.29 14.91
CA ILE A 144 15.35 -13.77 14.91
C ILE A 144 14.06 -14.41 15.44
N LYS A 145 13.43 -13.84 16.46
CA LYS A 145 12.20 -14.40 17.05
C LYS A 145 10.96 -14.24 16.16
N GLN A 146 10.99 -13.31 15.25
CA GLN A 146 9.80 -12.86 14.54
C GLN A 146 9.89 -12.93 13.01
N GLN A 147 11.01 -13.44 12.47
CA GLN A 147 11.22 -13.53 11.02
C GLN A 147 10.15 -14.35 10.28
N ASN A 148 9.46 -15.27 10.97
CA ASN A 148 8.37 -16.06 10.38
C ASN A 148 6.97 -15.49 10.68
N ALA A 149 6.88 -14.33 11.34
CA ALA A 149 5.59 -13.77 11.76
C ALA A 149 4.67 -13.49 10.55
N PHE A 150 5.22 -12.96 9.47
CA PHE A 150 4.49 -12.70 8.22
C PHE A 150 3.87 -13.98 7.63
N ILE A 151 4.67 -15.04 7.49
CA ILE A 151 4.21 -16.32 6.93
C ILE A 151 3.13 -16.94 7.81
N THR A 152 3.39 -17.02 9.11
CA THR A 152 2.46 -17.61 10.08
C THR A 152 1.12 -16.87 10.12
N PHE A 153 1.17 -15.54 10.13
CA PHE A 153 -0.02 -14.70 10.12
C PHE A 153 -0.86 -14.92 8.84
N ASN A 154 -0.23 -14.87 7.66
CA ASN A 154 -0.96 -15.01 6.40
C ASN A 154 -1.51 -16.41 6.18
N ARG A 155 -0.79 -17.48 6.55
CA ARG A 155 -1.34 -18.86 6.56
C ARG A 155 -2.61 -18.96 7.43
N ARG A 156 -2.59 -18.32 8.60
CA ARG A 156 -3.77 -18.28 9.47
C ARG A 156 -4.93 -17.51 8.84
N MET A 157 -4.65 -16.36 8.21
CA MET A 157 -5.69 -15.56 7.55
C MET A 157 -6.29 -16.28 6.37
N ASP A 158 -5.51 -16.92 5.52
CA ASP A 158 -5.97 -17.75 4.40
C ASP A 158 -6.94 -18.85 4.87
N ASN A 159 -6.58 -19.55 5.95
CA ASN A 159 -7.44 -20.57 6.53
C ASN A 159 -8.80 -20.02 7.02
N ILE A 160 -8.79 -18.87 7.67
CA ILE A 160 -10.00 -18.21 8.19
C ILE A 160 -10.88 -17.68 7.06
N ARG A 161 -10.26 -17.02 6.06
CA ARG A 161 -10.95 -16.31 4.98
C ARG A 161 -11.26 -17.18 3.78
N LYS A 162 -10.70 -18.40 3.73
CA LYS A 162 -10.74 -19.32 2.57
C LYS A 162 -10.16 -18.68 1.31
N GLU A 163 -9.08 -17.92 1.49
CA GLU A 163 -8.30 -17.28 0.44
C GLU A 163 -6.98 -18.01 0.23
N ASN A 164 -6.22 -17.62 -0.80
CA ASN A 164 -4.92 -18.18 -1.10
C ASN A 164 -3.92 -17.06 -1.38
N PHE A 165 -3.03 -16.81 -0.42
CA PHE A 165 -1.97 -15.82 -0.52
C PHE A 165 -1.12 -15.99 -1.79
N LYS A 166 -0.67 -17.21 -2.10
CA LYS A 166 0.19 -17.50 -3.23
C LYS A 166 -0.42 -17.13 -4.59
N THR A 167 -1.76 -17.18 -4.70
CA THR A 167 -2.47 -16.78 -5.92
C THR A 167 -2.46 -15.27 -6.11
N VAL A 168 -2.53 -14.50 -5.02
CA VAL A 168 -2.59 -13.05 -5.06
C VAL A 168 -1.19 -12.43 -5.12
N PHE A 169 -0.21 -13.04 -4.45
CA PHE A 169 1.16 -12.58 -4.31
C PHE A 169 2.16 -13.70 -4.68
N PRO A 170 2.22 -14.09 -5.97
CA PRO A 170 3.06 -15.21 -6.42
C PRO A 170 4.56 -14.97 -6.20
N GLU A 171 4.99 -13.71 -6.11
CA GLU A 171 6.38 -13.33 -5.83
C GLU A 171 6.90 -13.79 -4.46
N TYR A 172 5.99 -14.11 -3.54
CA TYR A 172 6.30 -14.65 -2.22
C TYR A 172 6.03 -16.16 -2.09
N ALA A 173 5.64 -16.85 -3.16
CA ALA A 173 5.22 -18.25 -3.08
C ALA A 173 6.28 -19.15 -2.42
N GLU A 174 7.56 -18.94 -2.74
CA GLU A 174 8.69 -19.70 -2.18
C GLU A 174 8.80 -19.59 -0.64
N LEU A 175 8.38 -18.46 -0.04
CA LEU A 175 8.39 -18.30 1.42
C LEU A 175 7.38 -19.20 2.13
N PHE A 176 6.41 -19.73 1.41
CA PHE A 176 5.33 -20.54 1.94
C PHE A 176 5.51 -22.04 1.66
N GLU A 177 6.62 -22.44 1.02
CA GLU A 177 6.91 -23.83 0.68
C GLU A 177 7.73 -24.55 1.78
N ASN A 178 8.33 -23.79 2.68
CA ASN A 178 9.08 -24.26 3.85
C ASN A 178 8.17 -24.12 5.13
#